data_9fdde3e27a9eb9b4b5053a9452cb3111
#
_entry.id   9fdde3e27a9eb9b4b5053a9452cb3111
#
_cell.length_a   1.000
_cell.length_b   1.000
_cell.length_c   1.000
_cell.angle_alpha   90.00
_cell.angle_beta   90.00
_cell.angle_gamma   90.00
#
_symmetry.space_group_name_H-M   'P 1'
#
loop_
_entity.id
_entity.type
_entity.pdbx_description
1 polymer ?
#
loop_
_entity_poly.entity_id
_entity_poly.type
_entity_poly.pdbx_seq_one_letter_code
_entity_poly.pdbx_strand_id
1 'polypeptide(L)'
;MLIIQLEELFESFINLMNTAIDEKSPYTGGHCQRVPQLTMMLAEAVNDTSEGPLAAFGMSDKDRYELKIAGLLHDCGKVTTPVHVVDKATKLEAIYDRVHLLDTRFEVLKRDAEIELLREKALLVAHGELRAEHDAADARHRERLRRLDDDRAFLRACNIGSEAMRESDIERVKAIARYRWTDTSGHEAHFLSEDELKNLTIRAGTLTGEERQIINHHIVATIKMLEALPWPRHLKNVAEYAGGHHERMDGKG
;
A
#
# COMPACT_ATOMS: atom_id res chain seq x y z
N MET A 1 45.54 -0.68 -12.27
CA MET A 1 44.89 -1.98 -12.53
C MET A 1 44.11 -2.47 -11.32
N LEU A 2 44.77 -2.77 -10.16
CA LEU A 2 44.06 -3.32 -8.98
C LEU A 2 42.95 -2.38 -8.42
N ILE A 3 43.19 -1.07 -8.34
CA ILE A 3 42.21 -0.08 -7.85
C ILE A 3 40.97 -0.06 -8.75
N ILE A 4 41.15 -0.02 -10.08
CA ILE A 4 40.03 -0.01 -11.03
C ILE A 4 39.19 -1.31 -10.89
N GLN A 5 39.87 -2.47 -10.78
CA GLN A 5 39.18 -3.74 -10.57
C GLN A 5 38.40 -3.79 -9.25
N LEU A 6 38.89 -3.13 -8.21
CA LEU A 6 38.21 -3.06 -6.93
C LEU A 6 36.96 -2.13 -7.01
N GLU A 7 37.07 -1.01 -7.72
CA GLU A 7 35.95 -0.11 -7.97
C GLU A 7 34.86 -0.80 -8.82
N GLU A 8 35.24 -1.52 -9.87
CA GLU A 8 34.32 -2.30 -10.71
C GLU A 8 33.63 -3.40 -9.89
N LEU A 9 34.37 -4.11 -9.02
CA LEU A 9 33.82 -5.13 -8.12
C LEU A 9 32.82 -4.49 -7.13
N PHE A 10 33.15 -3.34 -6.58
CA PHE A 10 32.30 -2.63 -5.64
C PHE A 10 30.99 -2.17 -6.31
N GLU A 11 31.03 -1.57 -7.50
CA GLU A 11 29.84 -1.21 -8.27
C GLU A 11 29.00 -2.45 -8.64
N SER A 12 29.65 -3.54 -9.01
CA SER A 12 28.96 -4.79 -9.32
C SER A 12 28.24 -5.37 -8.10
N PHE A 13 28.85 -5.25 -6.91
CA PHE A 13 28.21 -5.68 -5.65
C PHE A 13 26.99 -4.80 -5.30
N ILE A 14 27.08 -3.47 -5.49
CA ILE A 14 25.94 -2.57 -5.31
C ILE A 14 24.81 -2.95 -6.28
N ASN A 15 25.12 -3.21 -7.54
CA ASN A 15 24.13 -3.64 -8.52
C ASN A 15 23.49 -4.98 -8.16
N LEU A 16 24.26 -5.93 -7.61
CA LEU A 16 23.73 -7.18 -7.09
C LEU A 16 22.73 -6.96 -5.94
N MET A 17 23.05 -6.07 -5.00
CA MET A 17 22.14 -5.68 -3.91
C MET A 17 20.86 -5.06 -4.44
N ASN A 18 20.95 -4.14 -5.40
CA ASN A 18 19.80 -3.50 -6.03
C ASN A 18 18.93 -4.52 -6.78
N THR A 19 19.54 -5.45 -7.49
CA THR A 19 18.81 -6.56 -8.13
C THR A 19 18.05 -7.38 -7.09
N ALA A 20 18.66 -7.71 -5.96
CA ALA A 20 17.99 -8.47 -4.90
C ALA A 20 16.82 -7.71 -4.26
N ILE A 21 16.91 -6.37 -4.19
CA ILE A 21 15.81 -5.52 -3.70
C ILE A 21 14.68 -5.44 -4.74
N ASP A 22 15.03 -5.25 -6.01
CA ASP A 22 14.07 -5.18 -7.11
C ASP A 22 13.34 -6.53 -7.32
N GLU A 23 14.05 -7.68 -7.18
CA GLU A 23 13.45 -9.01 -7.25
C GLU A 23 12.53 -9.34 -6.06
N LYS A 24 12.73 -8.66 -4.93
CA LYS A 24 11.86 -8.82 -3.76
C LYS A 24 10.44 -8.28 -4.00
N SER A 25 10.32 -7.24 -4.83
CA SER A 25 9.04 -6.59 -5.14
C SER A 25 8.93 -6.32 -6.65
N PRO A 26 7.95 -6.91 -7.34
CA PRO A 26 7.75 -6.66 -8.78
C PRO A 26 7.40 -5.20 -9.09
N TYR A 27 6.93 -4.42 -8.10
CA TYR A 27 6.60 -3.00 -8.27
C TYR A 27 7.82 -2.07 -8.17
N THR A 28 8.92 -2.52 -7.57
CA THR A 28 10.17 -1.75 -7.49
C THR A 28 11.10 -2.01 -8.67
N GLY A 29 10.74 -2.87 -9.61
CA GLY A 29 11.56 -3.25 -10.76
C GLY A 29 12.14 -2.06 -11.50
N GLY A 30 13.46 -1.89 -11.45
CA GLY A 30 14.22 -0.79 -12.04
C GLY A 30 14.13 0.55 -11.29
N HIS A 31 13.49 0.62 -10.13
CA HIS A 31 13.47 1.84 -9.30
C HIS A 31 14.87 2.20 -8.84
N CYS A 32 15.59 1.23 -8.30
CA CYS A 32 16.96 1.40 -7.81
C CYS A 32 17.97 1.84 -8.90
N GLN A 33 17.60 1.69 -10.18
CA GLN A 33 18.40 2.20 -11.30
C GLN A 33 17.92 3.55 -11.81
N ARG A 34 16.60 3.79 -11.84
CA ARG A 34 16.02 5.06 -12.36
C ARG A 34 16.29 6.24 -11.43
N VAL A 35 16.17 6.05 -10.11
CA VAL A 35 16.37 7.14 -9.14
C VAL A 35 17.78 7.74 -9.23
N PRO A 36 18.88 6.94 -9.23
CA PRO A 36 20.21 7.50 -9.42
C PRO A 36 20.37 8.29 -10.71
N GLN A 37 19.79 7.80 -11.82
CA GLN A 37 19.86 8.52 -13.10
C GLN A 37 19.17 9.88 -13.03
N LEU A 38 17.95 9.94 -12.46
CA LEU A 38 17.21 11.20 -12.30
C LEU A 38 17.92 12.15 -11.32
N THR A 39 18.49 11.62 -10.24
CA THR A 39 19.29 12.40 -9.28
C THR A 39 20.49 13.03 -9.96
N MET A 40 21.22 12.26 -10.76
CA MET A 40 22.38 12.79 -11.50
C MET A 40 21.96 13.84 -12.54
N MET A 41 20.87 13.62 -13.28
CA MET A 41 20.35 14.63 -14.23
C MET A 41 20.01 15.95 -13.54
N LEU A 42 19.36 15.90 -12.37
CA LEU A 42 19.04 17.10 -11.58
C LEU A 42 20.31 17.77 -11.04
N ALA A 43 21.24 16.99 -10.52
CA ALA A 43 22.50 17.50 -9.99
C ALA A 43 23.34 18.19 -11.07
N GLU A 44 23.42 17.63 -12.27
CA GLU A 44 24.11 18.28 -13.39
C GLU A 44 23.39 19.57 -13.84
N ALA A 45 22.06 19.57 -13.90
CA ALA A 45 21.32 20.79 -14.22
C ALA A 45 21.55 21.91 -13.20
N VAL A 46 21.69 21.56 -11.91
CA VAL A 46 22.06 22.52 -10.86
C VAL A 46 23.51 22.97 -11.02
N ASN A 47 24.44 22.06 -11.30
CA ASN A 47 25.85 22.34 -11.50
C ASN A 47 26.10 23.30 -12.71
N ASP A 48 25.26 23.21 -13.74
CA ASP A 48 25.33 24.07 -14.93
C ASP A 48 24.61 25.42 -14.75
N THR A 49 23.97 25.65 -13.61
CA THR A 49 23.24 26.89 -13.32
C THR A 49 24.22 28.04 -13.04
N SER A 50 24.13 29.13 -13.81
CA SER A 50 24.97 30.32 -13.66
C SER A 50 24.27 31.48 -12.94
N GLU A 51 22.97 31.34 -12.61
CA GLU A 51 22.16 32.41 -12.01
C GLU A 51 21.33 31.87 -10.82
N GLY A 52 20.87 32.79 -9.96
CA GLY A 52 20.03 32.47 -8.81
C GLY A 52 20.78 31.90 -7.60
N PRO A 53 20.07 31.35 -6.59
CA PRO A 53 20.66 30.95 -5.32
C PRO A 53 21.63 29.76 -5.43
N LEU A 54 21.56 28.99 -6.51
CA LEU A 54 22.41 27.82 -6.73
C LEU A 54 23.60 28.11 -7.68
N ALA A 55 23.79 29.35 -8.15
CA ALA A 55 24.87 29.72 -9.08
C ALA A 55 26.29 29.45 -8.53
N ALA A 56 26.47 29.36 -7.23
CA ALA A 56 27.73 29.03 -6.58
C ALA A 56 27.92 27.51 -6.33
N PHE A 57 26.94 26.70 -6.68
CA PHE A 57 27.03 25.25 -6.52
C PHE A 57 27.99 24.67 -7.57
N GLY A 58 28.82 23.72 -7.16
CA GLY A 58 29.73 23.03 -8.05
C GLY A 58 30.08 21.64 -7.54
N MET A 59 30.10 20.66 -8.45
CA MET A 59 30.46 19.28 -8.16
C MET A 59 31.76 18.91 -8.86
N SER A 60 32.68 18.31 -8.14
CA SER A 60 33.81 17.59 -8.71
C SER A 60 33.39 16.18 -9.17
N ASP A 61 34.26 15.50 -9.94
CA ASP A 61 34.01 14.09 -10.34
C ASP A 61 33.86 13.15 -9.13
N LYS A 62 34.50 13.47 -8.00
CA LYS A 62 34.35 12.71 -6.77
C LYS A 62 32.98 12.92 -6.14
N ASP A 63 32.46 14.14 -6.15
CA ASP A 63 31.14 14.46 -5.63
C ASP A 63 30.05 13.79 -6.47
N ARG A 64 30.24 13.77 -7.81
CA ARG A 64 29.37 13.04 -8.75
C ARG A 64 29.34 11.55 -8.45
N TYR A 65 30.50 10.95 -8.22
CA TYR A 65 30.61 9.54 -7.90
C TYR A 65 29.97 9.22 -6.56
N GLU A 66 30.22 10.03 -5.53
CA GLU A 66 29.63 9.90 -4.20
C GLU A 66 28.09 9.98 -4.26
N LEU A 67 27.54 10.96 -4.98
CA LEU A 67 26.09 11.13 -5.15
C LEU A 67 25.48 9.95 -5.94
N LYS A 68 26.14 9.46 -6.99
CA LYS A 68 25.72 8.27 -7.74
C LYS A 68 25.62 7.05 -6.83
N ILE A 69 26.64 6.80 -6.00
CA ILE A 69 26.67 5.67 -5.05
C ILE A 69 25.56 5.81 -3.99
N ALA A 70 25.36 7.00 -3.45
CA ALA A 70 24.28 7.28 -2.50
C ALA A 70 22.90 7.03 -3.14
N GLY A 71 22.69 7.48 -4.36
CA GLY A 71 21.47 7.23 -5.12
C GLY A 71 21.22 5.74 -5.38
N LEU A 72 22.26 4.96 -5.67
CA LEU A 72 22.16 3.50 -5.87
C LEU A 72 21.80 2.76 -4.57
N LEU A 73 22.19 3.29 -3.42
CA LEU A 73 22.02 2.63 -2.12
C LEU A 73 20.88 3.22 -1.26
N HIS A 74 20.16 4.26 -1.76
CA HIS A 74 19.17 4.99 -0.97
C HIS A 74 18.11 4.08 -0.32
N ASP A 75 17.73 3.03 -1.01
CA ASP A 75 16.67 2.10 -0.64
C ASP A 75 17.17 0.72 -0.13
N CYS A 76 18.47 0.55 0.13
CA CYS A 76 19.02 -0.74 0.54
C CYS A 76 18.36 -1.30 1.82
N GLY A 77 17.86 -0.44 2.70
CA GLY A 77 17.09 -0.82 3.89
C GLY A 77 15.75 -1.49 3.60
N LYS A 78 15.17 -1.35 2.40
CA LYS A 78 13.93 -2.06 2.01
C LYS A 78 14.07 -3.59 2.04
N VAL A 79 15.28 -4.11 2.04
CA VAL A 79 15.54 -5.55 2.25
C VAL A 79 14.92 -6.05 3.56
N THR A 80 14.82 -5.21 4.57
CA THR A 80 14.25 -5.54 5.90
C THR A 80 12.73 -5.39 5.96
N THR A 81 12.09 -4.72 5.00
CA THR A 81 10.65 -4.49 5.01
C THR A 81 9.91 -5.75 4.56
N PRO A 82 8.86 -6.20 5.26
CA PRO A 82 8.06 -7.36 4.84
C PRO A 82 7.39 -7.14 3.46
N VAL A 83 7.38 -8.18 2.62
CA VAL A 83 6.82 -8.11 1.25
C VAL A 83 5.35 -7.66 1.26
N HIS A 84 4.53 -8.20 2.18
CA HIS A 84 3.11 -7.85 2.28
C HIS A 84 2.84 -6.38 2.66
N VAL A 85 3.87 -5.64 3.10
CA VAL A 85 3.79 -4.19 3.36
C VAL A 85 4.29 -3.41 2.15
N VAL A 86 5.43 -3.81 1.59
CA VAL A 86 6.03 -3.15 0.40
C VAL A 86 5.08 -3.22 -0.79
N ASP A 87 4.47 -4.39 -1.03
CA ASP A 87 3.66 -4.68 -2.23
C ASP A 87 2.15 -4.52 -2.00
N LYS A 88 1.72 -3.99 -0.87
CA LYS A 88 0.31 -3.85 -0.54
C LYS A 88 -0.42 -2.95 -1.54
N ALA A 89 -1.04 -3.56 -2.55
CA ALA A 89 -1.73 -2.88 -3.63
C ALA A 89 -3.15 -2.42 -3.24
N THR A 90 -3.83 -3.15 -2.35
CA THR A 90 -5.18 -2.86 -1.88
C THR A 90 -5.26 -2.77 -0.36
N LYS A 91 -6.30 -2.11 0.16
CA LYS A 91 -6.44 -1.90 1.62
C LYS A 91 -6.59 -3.22 2.41
N LEU A 92 -7.28 -4.22 1.85
CA LEU A 92 -7.50 -5.51 2.49
C LEU A 92 -6.43 -6.56 2.17
N GLU A 93 -5.45 -6.20 1.36
CA GLU A 93 -4.36 -7.10 1.03
C GLU A 93 -3.44 -7.34 2.23
N ALA A 94 -3.03 -8.59 2.40
CA ALA A 94 -2.03 -9.05 3.34
C ALA A 94 -1.18 -10.15 2.64
N ILE A 95 -1.42 -11.44 2.90
CA ILE A 95 -0.88 -12.57 2.11
C ILE A 95 -1.71 -12.74 0.83
N TYR A 96 -2.99 -12.38 0.88
CA TYR A 96 -3.91 -12.31 -0.26
C TYR A 96 -4.92 -11.18 -0.02
N ASP A 97 -5.62 -10.73 -1.08
CA ASP A 97 -6.66 -9.70 -0.96
C ASP A 97 -7.94 -10.30 -0.34
N ARG A 98 -8.25 -9.89 0.87
CA ARG A 98 -9.40 -10.36 1.64
C ARG A 98 -10.75 -9.86 1.10
N VAL A 99 -10.77 -9.02 0.07
CA VAL A 99 -12.02 -8.59 -0.58
C VAL A 99 -12.85 -9.77 -1.05
N HIS A 100 -12.20 -10.86 -1.45
CA HIS A 100 -12.90 -12.09 -1.86
C HIS A 100 -13.64 -12.79 -0.71
N LEU A 101 -13.16 -12.64 0.53
CA LEU A 101 -13.90 -13.11 1.70
C LEU A 101 -15.17 -12.28 1.93
N LEU A 102 -15.09 -10.97 1.71
CA LEU A 102 -16.26 -10.10 1.79
C LEU A 102 -17.29 -10.48 0.72
N ASP A 103 -16.86 -10.75 -0.51
CA ASP A 103 -17.74 -11.24 -1.57
C ASP A 103 -18.50 -12.50 -1.14
N THR A 104 -17.78 -13.46 -0.53
CA THR A 104 -18.38 -14.69 -0.01
C THR A 104 -19.39 -14.41 1.10
N ARG A 105 -19.09 -13.50 2.04
CA ARG A 105 -20.03 -13.10 3.08
C ARG A 105 -21.29 -12.43 2.51
N PHE A 106 -21.17 -11.61 1.46
CA PHE A 106 -22.33 -11.04 0.76
C PHE A 106 -23.21 -12.14 0.16
N GLU A 107 -22.61 -13.18 -0.45
CA GLU A 107 -23.38 -14.31 -0.94
C GLU A 107 -24.09 -15.10 0.17
N VAL A 108 -23.50 -15.20 1.37
CA VAL A 108 -24.19 -15.75 2.54
C VAL A 108 -25.39 -14.90 2.93
N LEU A 109 -25.21 -13.56 3.05
CA LEU A 109 -26.31 -12.63 3.36
C LEU A 109 -27.48 -12.72 2.36
N LYS A 110 -27.18 -12.91 1.05
CA LYS A 110 -28.21 -13.08 0.02
C LYS A 110 -28.98 -14.37 0.20
N ARG A 111 -28.28 -15.50 0.52
CA ARG A 111 -28.93 -16.78 0.80
C ARG A 111 -29.77 -16.72 2.07
N ASP A 112 -29.29 -16.04 3.11
CA ASP A 112 -30.07 -15.82 4.33
C ASP A 112 -31.34 -15.03 4.02
N ALA A 113 -31.25 -13.98 3.19
CA ALA A 113 -32.40 -13.20 2.74
C ALA A 113 -33.40 -14.03 1.93
N GLU A 114 -32.92 -14.97 1.10
CA GLU A 114 -33.77 -15.91 0.36
C GLU A 114 -34.48 -16.88 1.29
N ILE A 115 -33.78 -17.44 2.27
CA ILE A 115 -34.35 -18.32 3.29
C ILE A 115 -35.43 -17.59 4.09
N GLU A 116 -35.18 -16.34 4.49
CA GLU A 116 -36.15 -15.48 5.17
C GLU A 116 -37.41 -15.28 4.32
N LEU A 117 -37.23 -14.94 3.01
CA LEU A 117 -38.37 -14.82 2.09
C LEU A 117 -39.18 -16.11 1.98
N LEU A 118 -38.52 -17.26 1.84
CA LEU A 118 -39.20 -18.55 1.74
C LEU A 118 -40.00 -18.88 3.01
N ARG A 119 -39.46 -18.60 4.19
CA ARG A 119 -40.15 -18.75 5.48
C ARG A 119 -41.35 -17.79 5.58
N GLU A 120 -41.18 -16.52 5.20
CA GLU A 120 -42.26 -15.54 5.18
C GLU A 120 -43.39 -16.00 4.26
N LYS A 121 -43.08 -16.43 3.04
CA LYS A 121 -44.07 -16.96 2.09
C LYS A 121 -44.79 -18.19 2.58
N ALA A 122 -44.09 -19.11 3.24
CA ALA A 122 -44.72 -20.28 3.84
C ALA A 122 -45.73 -19.90 4.93
N LEU A 123 -45.43 -18.87 5.75
CA LEU A 123 -46.37 -18.35 6.74
C LEU A 123 -47.58 -17.67 6.08
N LEU A 124 -47.38 -16.85 5.06
CA LEU A 124 -48.45 -16.18 4.32
C LEU A 124 -49.42 -17.24 3.72
N VAL A 125 -48.91 -18.31 3.13
CA VAL A 125 -49.72 -19.40 2.61
C VAL A 125 -50.51 -20.09 3.75
N ALA A 126 -49.88 -20.36 4.89
CA ALA A 126 -50.53 -21.01 6.02
C ALA A 126 -51.67 -20.17 6.63
N HIS A 127 -51.57 -18.82 6.52
CA HIS A 127 -52.60 -17.89 7.00
C HIS A 127 -53.64 -17.53 5.94
N GLY A 128 -53.51 -18.05 4.70
CA GLY A 128 -54.45 -17.73 3.61
C GLY A 128 -54.38 -16.29 3.13
N GLU A 129 -53.22 -15.66 3.25
CA GLU A 129 -53.01 -14.23 2.90
C GLU A 129 -53.15 -13.98 1.40
N LEU A 130 -53.45 -12.75 1.05
CA LEU A 130 -53.72 -12.33 -0.32
C LEU A 130 -52.45 -12.29 -1.17
N ARG A 131 -52.60 -12.35 -2.47
CA ARG A 131 -51.49 -12.25 -3.44
C ARG A 131 -50.68 -10.98 -3.28
N ALA A 132 -51.32 -9.89 -2.84
CA ALA A 132 -50.66 -8.60 -2.62
C ALA A 132 -49.53 -8.67 -1.55
N GLU A 133 -49.72 -9.48 -0.47
CA GLU A 133 -48.71 -9.67 0.56
C GLU A 133 -47.48 -10.45 0.03
N HIS A 134 -47.73 -11.46 -0.82
CA HIS A 134 -46.67 -12.18 -1.50
C HIS A 134 -45.86 -11.28 -2.46
N ASP A 135 -46.56 -10.44 -3.25
CA ASP A 135 -45.92 -9.49 -4.16
C ASP A 135 -45.09 -8.44 -3.38
N ALA A 136 -45.57 -8.01 -2.22
CA ALA A 136 -44.86 -7.09 -1.32
C ALA A 136 -43.60 -7.74 -0.70
N ALA A 137 -43.67 -9.01 -0.28
CA ALA A 137 -42.52 -9.76 0.22
C ALA A 137 -41.42 -9.89 -0.87
N ASP A 138 -41.84 -10.25 -2.09
CA ASP A 138 -40.92 -10.31 -3.24
C ASP A 138 -40.28 -8.94 -3.56
N ALA A 139 -41.03 -7.86 -3.45
CA ALA A 139 -40.51 -6.51 -3.69
C ALA A 139 -39.44 -6.13 -2.63
N ARG A 140 -39.72 -6.40 -1.34
CA ARG A 140 -38.74 -6.18 -0.25
C ARG A 140 -37.48 -6.99 -0.45
N HIS A 141 -37.61 -8.26 -0.82
CA HIS A 141 -36.47 -9.13 -1.09
C HIS A 141 -35.62 -8.60 -2.24
N ARG A 142 -36.22 -8.24 -3.39
CA ARG A 142 -35.48 -7.68 -4.54
C ARG A 142 -34.72 -6.40 -4.14
N GLU A 143 -35.34 -5.52 -3.35
CA GLU A 143 -34.70 -4.30 -2.86
C GLU A 143 -33.53 -4.62 -1.94
N ARG A 144 -33.68 -5.61 -1.03
CA ARG A 144 -32.58 -6.06 -0.14
C ARG A 144 -31.41 -6.62 -0.95
N LEU A 145 -31.66 -7.46 -1.95
CA LEU A 145 -30.59 -7.99 -2.81
C LEU A 145 -29.86 -6.87 -3.56
N ARG A 146 -30.62 -5.91 -4.13
CA ARG A 146 -30.03 -4.78 -4.84
C ARG A 146 -29.12 -3.96 -3.93
N ARG A 147 -29.56 -3.69 -2.69
CA ARG A 147 -28.76 -2.99 -1.68
C ARG A 147 -27.48 -3.75 -1.33
N LEU A 148 -27.55 -5.07 -1.16
CA LEU A 148 -26.37 -5.88 -0.88
C LEU A 148 -25.36 -5.86 -2.04
N ASP A 149 -25.86 -5.90 -3.29
CA ASP A 149 -25.00 -5.79 -4.48
C ASP A 149 -24.33 -4.42 -4.60
N ASP A 150 -25.06 -3.34 -4.29
CA ASP A 150 -24.53 -1.98 -4.30
C ASP A 150 -23.49 -1.77 -3.18
N ASP A 151 -23.73 -2.31 -1.98
CA ASP A 151 -22.78 -2.24 -0.87
C ASP A 151 -21.53 -3.10 -1.15
N ARG A 152 -21.68 -4.26 -1.79
CA ARG A 152 -20.55 -5.08 -2.25
C ARG A 152 -19.68 -4.32 -3.26
N ALA A 153 -20.30 -3.74 -4.28
CA ALA A 153 -19.57 -2.95 -5.28
C ALA A 153 -18.86 -1.75 -4.65
N PHE A 154 -19.52 -1.08 -3.70
CA PHE A 154 -18.95 0.03 -2.95
C PHE A 154 -17.72 -0.39 -2.11
N LEU A 155 -17.77 -1.50 -1.34
CA LEU A 155 -16.62 -1.98 -0.57
C LEU A 155 -15.45 -2.39 -1.47
N ARG A 156 -15.72 -2.99 -2.63
CA ARG A 156 -14.68 -3.30 -3.62
C ARG A 156 -14.00 -2.04 -4.14
N ALA A 157 -14.76 -0.97 -4.41
CA ALA A 157 -14.20 0.32 -4.79
C ALA A 157 -13.38 0.95 -3.65
N CYS A 158 -13.85 0.89 -2.41
CA CYS A 158 -13.11 1.37 -1.24
C CYS A 158 -11.82 0.61 -0.98
N ASN A 159 -11.74 -0.68 -1.36
CA ASN A 159 -10.54 -1.50 -1.21
C ASN A 159 -9.37 -1.00 -2.07
N ILE A 160 -9.67 -0.36 -3.19
CA ILE A 160 -8.66 0.32 -4.02
C ILE A 160 -8.22 1.58 -3.27
N GLY A 161 -6.92 1.73 -3.04
CA GLY A 161 -6.37 2.93 -2.40
C GLY A 161 -6.69 4.19 -3.20
N SER A 162 -7.09 5.27 -2.51
CA SER A 162 -7.39 6.57 -3.09
C SER A 162 -6.54 7.67 -2.43
N GLU A 163 -6.45 8.84 -3.07
CA GLU A 163 -5.75 9.99 -2.49
C GLU A 163 -6.49 10.58 -1.29
N ALA A 164 -7.83 10.55 -1.32
CA ALA A 164 -8.66 11.03 -0.20
C ALA A 164 -10.02 10.31 -0.19
N MET A 165 -10.28 9.55 0.87
CA MET A 165 -11.59 8.96 1.13
C MET A 165 -12.50 9.98 1.82
N ARG A 166 -13.72 10.18 1.30
CA ARG A 166 -14.69 11.13 1.87
C ARG A 166 -15.25 10.62 3.20
N GLU A 167 -15.63 11.51 4.08
CA GLU A 167 -16.25 11.15 5.36
C GLU A 167 -17.55 10.34 5.17
N SER A 168 -18.37 10.70 4.18
CA SER A 168 -19.58 9.95 3.82
C SER A 168 -19.31 8.49 3.45
N ASP A 169 -18.17 8.22 2.81
CA ASP A 169 -17.77 6.88 2.41
C ASP A 169 -17.30 6.06 3.62
N ILE A 170 -16.57 6.70 4.55
CA ILE A 170 -16.19 6.11 5.83
C ILE A 170 -17.43 5.72 6.64
N GLU A 171 -18.41 6.60 6.74
CA GLU A 171 -19.66 6.31 7.47
C GLU A 171 -20.46 5.19 6.79
N ARG A 172 -20.48 5.10 5.45
CA ARG A 172 -21.09 3.98 4.74
C ARG A 172 -20.38 2.66 5.03
N VAL A 173 -19.04 2.63 5.03
CA VAL A 173 -18.28 1.44 5.44
C VAL A 173 -18.64 1.01 6.85
N LYS A 174 -18.71 1.96 7.81
CA LYS A 174 -19.11 1.69 9.19
C LYS A 174 -20.54 1.14 9.29
N ALA A 175 -21.46 1.63 8.47
CA ALA A 175 -22.83 1.13 8.42
C ALA A 175 -22.89 -0.31 7.90
N ILE A 176 -22.16 -0.63 6.83
CA ILE A 176 -22.07 -1.99 6.28
C ILE A 176 -21.39 -2.94 7.28
N ALA A 177 -20.38 -2.49 8.00
CA ALA A 177 -19.69 -3.28 9.02
C ALA A 177 -20.64 -3.84 10.09
N ARG A 178 -21.76 -3.15 10.35
CA ARG A 178 -22.77 -3.56 11.36
C ARG A 178 -23.75 -4.62 10.87
N TYR A 179 -23.74 -4.99 9.59
CA TYR A 179 -24.56 -6.11 9.13
C TYR A 179 -24.23 -7.34 9.95
N ARG A 180 -25.24 -8.18 10.17
CA ARG A 180 -25.09 -9.45 10.90
C ARG A 180 -25.09 -10.60 9.93
N TRP A 181 -24.23 -11.55 10.15
CA TRP A 181 -24.14 -12.78 9.40
C TRP A 181 -23.77 -13.94 10.31
N THR A 182 -24.13 -15.15 9.92
CA THR A 182 -23.71 -16.36 10.64
C THR A 182 -22.32 -16.77 10.17
N ASP A 183 -21.35 -16.78 11.08
CA ASP A 183 -19.98 -17.16 10.79
C ASP A 183 -19.81 -18.68 10.60
N THR A 184 -18.59 -19.11 10.28
CA THR A 184 -18.25 -20.53 10.07
C THR A 184 -18.40 -21.40 11.32
N SER A 185 -18.51 -20.80 12.51
CA SER A 185 -18.75 -21.47 13.80
C SER A 185 -20.23 -21.52 14.15
N GLY A 186 -21.11 -20.99 13.31
CA GLY A 186 -22.54 -20.91 13.53
C GLY A 186 -22.97 -19.78 14.47
N HIS A 187 -22.10 -18.83 14.78
CA HIS A 187 -22.41 -17.69 15.64
C HIS A 187 -22.75 -16.45 14.83
N GLU A 188 -23.62 -15.61 15.40
CA GLU A 188 -23.88 -14.30 14.83
C GLU A 188 -22.68 -13.38 15.04
N ALA A 189 -22.16 -12.82 13.95
CA ALA A 189 -21.00 -11.93 13.95
C ALA A 189 -21.27 -10.63 13.18
N HIS A 190 -20.45 -9.62 13.40
CA HIS A 190 -20.39 -8.44 12.54
C HIS A 190 -19.84 -8.80 11.17
N PHE A 191 -20.35 -8.14 10.13
CA PHE A 191 -19.96 -8.37 8.73
C PHE A 191 -18.47 -8.10 8.47
N LEU A 192 -17.95 -6.99 9.00
CA LEU A 192 -16.52 -6.69 8.97
C LEU A 192 -15.91 -6.92 10.35
N SER A 193 -14.71 -7.51 10.38
CA SER A 193 -13.86 -7.52 11.56
C SER A 193 -13.34 -6.12 11.86
N GLU A 194 -12.82 -5.89 13.07
CA GLU A 194 -12.19 -4.62 13.44
C GLU A 194 -11.01 -4.27 12.53
N ASP A 195 -10.20 -5.26 12.16
CA ASP A 195 -9.08 -5.08 11.27
C ASP A 195 -9.53 -4.73 9.84
N GLU A 196 -10.55 -5.41 9.30
CA GLU A 196 -11.11 -5.08 7.99
C GLU A 196 -11.71 -3.68 7.97
N LEU A 197 -12.43 -3.28 9.02
CA LEU A 197 -12.98 -1.94 9.16
C LEU A 197 -11.87 -0.88 9.22
N LYS A 198 -10.82 -1.12 10.01
CA LYS A 198 -9.64 -0.24 10.11
C LYS A 198 -8.99 -0.05 8.74
N ASN A 199 -8.76 -1.14 8.01
CA ASN A 199 -8.13 -1.10 6.69
C ASN A 199 -9.01 -0.37 5.66
N LEU A 200 -10.30 -0.70 5.56
CA LEU A 200 -11.22 -0.09 4.58
C LEU A 200 -11.45 1.41 4.82
N THR A 201 -11.28 1.89 6.06
CA THR A 201 -11.45 3.30 6.42
C THR A 201 -10.15 4.12 6.35
N ILE A 202 -9.07 3.57 5.80
CA ILE A 202 -7.83 4.34 5.52
C ILE A 202 -8.18 5.50 4.58
N ARG A 203 -7.84 6.73 4.99
CA ARG A 203 -8.20 7.95 4.25
C ARG A 203 -7.43 8.13 2.95
N ALA A 204 -6.13 7.76 2.94
CA ALA A 204 -5.25 7.91 1.79
C ALA A 204 -4.30 6.72 1.66
N GLY A 205 -4.22 6.18 0.45
CA GLY A 205 -3.40 5.01 0.14
C GLY A 205 -3.99 3.70 0.66
N THR A 206 -3.14 2.70 0.82
CA THR A 206 -3.50 1.33 1.19
C THR A 206 -2.97 0.90 2.56
N LEU A 207 -1.97 1.61 3.10
CA LEU A 207 -1.27 1.25 4.33
C LEU A 207 -1.95 1.82 5.58
N THR A 208 -2.09 0.98 6.61
CA THR A 208 -2.42 1.44 7.96
C THR A 208 -1.31 2.30 8.55
N GLY A 209 -1.58 2.96 9.68
CA GLY A 209 -0.55 3.75 10.38
C GLY A 209 0.66 2.92 10.80
N GLU A 210 0.40 1.69 11.27
CA GLU A 210 1.45 0.74 11.67
C GLU A 210 2.28 0.26 10.47
N GLU A 211 1.62 -0.12 9.38
CA GLU A 211 2.31 -0.54 8.16
C GLU A 211 3.15 0.60 7.55
N ARG A 212 2.66 1.85 7.66
CA ARG A 212 3.43 3.03 7.25
C ARG A 212 4.68 3.24 8.11
N GLN A 213 4.60 2.96 9.41
CA GLN A 213 5.79 2.98 10.28
C GLN A 213 6.78 1.89 9.89
N ILE A 214 6.29 0.68 9.58
CA ILE A 214 7.13 -0.44 9.12
C ILE A 214 7.87 -0.07 7.83
N ILE A 215 7.17 0.46 6.82
CA ILE A 215 7.83 0.83 5.56
C ILE A 215 8.79 2.00 5.75
N ASN A 216 8.44 3.01 6.55
CA ASN A 216 9.31 4.15 6.79
C ASN A 216 10.59 3.76 7.56
N HIS A 217 10.56 2.65 8.31
CA HIS A 217 11.74 2.15 9.01
C HIS A 217 12.90 1.77 8.06
N HIS A 218 12.64 1.57 6.76
CA HIS A 218 13.73 1.28 5.79
C HIS A 218 14.78 2.39 5.78
N ILE A 219 14.41 3.66 6.03
CA ILE A 219 15.36 4.79 6.08
C ILE A 219 16.37 4.56 7.21
N VAL A 220 15.86 4.23 8.41
CA VAL A 220 16.71 3.93 9.58
C VAL A 220 17.61 2.73 9.30
N ALA A 221 17.06 1.69 8.66
CA ALA A 221 17.82 0.51 8.26
C ALA A 221 18.90 0.86 7.22
N THR A 222 18.58 1.69 6.22
CA THR A 222 19.53 2.18 5.21
C THR A 222 20.71 2.90 5.89
N ILE A 223 20.43 3.90 6.73
CA ILE A 223 21.46 4.66 7.43
C ILE A 223 22.34 3.70 8.25
N LYS A 224 21.73 2.85 9.08
CA LYS A 224 22.45 1.89 9.92
C LYS A 224 23.34 0.94 9.11
N MET A 225 22.86 0.45 7.97
CA MET A 225 23.63 -0.43 7.10
C MET A 225 24.80 0.30 6.46
N LEU A 226 24.59 1.53 5.99
CA LEU A 226 25.62 2.31 5.33
C LEU A 226 26.67 2.85 6.31
N GLU A 227 26.29 3.30 7.51
CA GLU A 227 27.23 3.73 8.55
C GLU A 227 28.14 2.59 9.06
N ALA A 228 27.72 1.34 8.93
CA ALA A 228 28.55 0.19 9.30
C ALA A 228 29.69 -0.10 8.29
N LEU A 229 29.68 0.54 7.12
CA LEU A 229 30.70 0.34 6.09
C LEU A 229 31.92 1.24 6.30
N PRO A 230 33.15 0.76 6.07
CA PRO A 230 34.38 1.55 6.20
C PRO A 230 34.59 2.44 4.95
N TRP A 231 33.80 3.49 4.80
CA TRP A 231 33.84 4.37 3.66
C TRP A 231 35.20 5.06 3.48
N PRO A 232 35.74 5.08 2.27
CA PRO A 232 36.92 5.91 1.97
C PRO A 232 36.54 7.39 2.05
N ARG A 233 37.54 8.27 2.22
CA ARG A 233 37.31 9.71 2.44
C ARG A 233 36.45 10.40 1.39
N HIS A 234 36.48 9.95 0.16
CA HIS A 234 35.74 10.52 -0.97
C HIS A 234 34.30 9.97 -1.11
N LEU A 235 33.87 9.07 -0.22
CA LEU A 235 32.52 8.49 -0.14
C LEU A 235 31.95 8.63 1.28
N LYS A 236 32.48 9.51 2.10
CA LYS A 236 32.12 9.64 3.53
C LYS A 236 30.68 10.12 3.76
N ASN A 237 30.08 10.82 2.77
CA ASN A 237 28.75 11.39 2.87
C ASN A 237 27.66 10.46 2.28
N VAL A 238 28.01 9.27 1.77
CA VAL A 238 27.04 8.34 1.16
C VAL A 238 25.88 8.02 2.10
N ALA A 239 26.16 7.75 3.38
CA ALA A 239 25.10 7.44 4.36
C ALA A 239 24.17 8.63 4.59
N GLU A 240 24.71 9.85 4.68
CA GLU A 240 23.95 11.08 4.84
C GLU A 240 23.07 11.37 3.62
N TYR A 241 23.65 11.31 2.42
CA TYR A 241 22.91 11.58 1.17
C TYR A 241 21.82 10.51 0.90
N ALA A 242 22.14 9.23 1.12
CA ALA A 242 21.17 8.16 0.99
C ALA A 242 20.06 8.27 2.05
N GLY A 243 20.40 8.61 3.30
CA GLY A 243 19.42 8.79 4.38
C GLY A 243 18.48 9.98 4.17
N GLY A 244 18.93 11.02 3.43
CA GLY A 244 18.16 12.22 3.16
C GLY A 244 17.15 12.11 2.00
N HIS A 245 16.96 10.94 1.37
CA HIS A 245 16.10 10.82 0.19
C HIS A 245 14.60 11.03 0.46
N HIS A 246 14.17 10.99 1.72
CA HIS A 246 12.81 11.36 2.15
C HIS A 246 12.72 12.78 2.69
N GLU A 247 13.84 13.54 2.71
CA GLU A 247 13.82 14.92 3.20
C GLU A 247 12.88 15.79 2.36
N ARG A 248 12.16 16.68 3.03
CA ARG A 248 11.19 17.57 2.39
C ARG A 248 11.75 18.98 2.29
N MET A 249 11.14 19.77 1.40
CA MET A 249 11.53 21.17 1.22
C MET A 249 11.42 22.04 2.49
N ASP A 250 10.67 21.57 3.50
CA ASP A 250 10.53 22.22 4.81
C ASP A 250 11.52 21.72 5.88
N GLY A 251 12.41 20.79 5.52
CA GLY A 251 13.43 20.23 6.42
C GLY A 251 12.86 19.35 7.53
N LYS A 252 11.69 18.69 7.29
CA LYS A 252 10.96 17.88 8.27
C LYS A 252 10.63 16.47 7.76
N GLY A 253 11.38 16.05 6.78
CA GLY A 253 11.25 14.71 6.17
C GLY A 253 11.89 13.60 6.96
#